data_7124a16023fa79aa7aade7306e56c596
#
_entry.id   7124a16023fa79aa7aade7306e56c596
#
_cell.length_a   1.000
_cell.length_b   1.000
_cell.length_c   1.000
_cell.angle_alpha   90.00
_cell.angle_beta   90.00
_cell.angle_gamma   90.00
#
_symmetry.space_group_name_H-M   'P 1'
#
loop_
_entity.id
_entity.type
_entity.pdbx_description
1 polymer ?
#
loop_
_entity_poly.entity_id
_entity_poly.type
_entity_poly.pdbx_seq_one_letter_code
_entity_poly.pdbx_strand_id
1 'polypeptide(L)'
;VTIRFDHGEDFLKGLKDVLLKEKIQSGWFQVIGALDKAGVVTGPKHPVVPPDPVWKEVDGVCELIGCGSVHMDGEEPKIHLHGALGEHGETLTGCIRRDSRVYLLLEVVVFELLGMNIARPWDEAAGISRLIFQ
;
A
#
# COMPACT_ATOMS: atom_id res chain seq x y z
N VAL A 1 -13.20 -0.07 9.70
CA VAL A 1 -13.76 -0.97 8.67
C VAL A 1 -12.87 -2.21 8.55
N THR A 2 -13.49 -3.40 8.53
CA THR A 2 -12.79 -4.66 8.27
C THR A 2 -13.20 -5.18 6.89
N ILE A 3 -12.23 -5.58 6.10
CA ILE A 3 -12.43 -5.93 4.68
C ILE A 3 -11.77 -7.28 4.42
N ARG A 4 -12.43 -8.14 3.65
CA ARG A 4 -11.83 -9.33 3.04
C ARG A 4 -11.73 -9.11 1.54
N PHE A 5 -10.57 -9.37 0.98
CA PHE A 5 -10.37 -9.50 -0.47
C PHE A 5 -10.21 -10.98 -0.81
N ASP A 6 -10.87 -11.41 -1.87
CA ASP A 6 -10.89 -12.79 -2.29
C ASP A 6 -9.84 -13.07 -3.39
N HIS A 7 -9.60 -14.34 -3.65
CA HIS A 7 -8.63 -14.81 -4.63
C HIS A 7 -8.81 -14.16 -6.01
N GLY A 8 -7.72 -13.65 -6.58
CA GLY A 8 -7.69 -13.03 -7.91
C GLY A 8 -7.99 -11.53 -7.94
N GLU A 9 -8.49 -10.94 -6.84
CA GLU A 9 -8.72 -9.50 -6.76
C GLU A 9 -7.41 -8.72 -6.74
N ASP A 10 -7.43 -7.49 -7.25
CA ASP A 10 -6.33 -6.52 -7.06
C ASP A 10 -6.55 -5.77 -5.74
N PHE A 11 -5.67 -6.03 -4.79
CA PHE A 11 -5.78 -5.48 -3.44
C PHE A 11 -5.73 -3.95 -3.41
N LEU A 12 -4.72 -3.34 -4.02
CA LEU A 12 -4.55 -1.88 -3.95
C LEU A 12 -5.70 -1.14 -4.64
N LYS A 13 -6.17 -1.66 -5.77
CA LYS A 13 -7.34 -1.10 -6.46
C LYS A 13 -8.60 -1.28 -5.62
N GLY A 14 -8.85 -2.49 -5.15
CA GLY A 14 -10.03 -2.78 -4.34
C GLY A 14 -10.06 -2.00 -3.03
N LEU A 15 -8.91 -1.78 -2.39
CA LEU A 15 -8.82 -0.94 -1.20
C LEU A 15 -9.19 0.51 -1.51
N LYS A 16 -8.71 1.09 -2.62
CA LYS A 16 -9.12 2.44 -3.05
C LYS A 16 -10.63 2.54 -3.25
N ASP A 17 -11.24 1.55 -3.91
CA ASP A 17 -12.68 1.52 -4.17
C ASP A 17 -13.48 1.50 -2.85
N VAL A 18 -13.06 0.70 -1.87
CA VAL A 18 -13.68 0.65 -0.54
C VAL A 18 -13.53 1.99 0.19
N LEU A 19 -12.33 2.58 0.19
CA LEU A 19 -12.08 3.86 0.86
C LEU A 19 -12.97 4.99 0.31
N LEU A 20 -13.15 5.05 -1.01
CA LEU A 20 -14.05 6.00 -1.66
C LEU A 20 -15.51 5.74 -1.29
N LYS A 21 -15.95 4.49 -1.33
CA LYS A 21 -17.32 4.09 -0.97
C LYS A 21 -17.66 4.44 0.47
N GLU A 22 -16.76 4.15 1.39
CA GLU A 22 -16.91 4.42 2.82
C GLU A 22 -16.59 5.89 3.19
N LYS A 23 -16.14 6.71 2.22
CA LYS A 23 -15.76 8.11 2.37
C LYS A 23 -14.62 8.35 3.38
N ILE A 24 -13.73 7.38 3.52
CA ILE A 24 -12.55 7.48 4.40
C ILE A 24 -11.50 8.34 3.71
N GLN A 25 -11.21 9.51 4.28
CA GLN A 25 -10.25 10.46 3.73
C GLN A 25 -8.84 10.33 4.32
N SER A 26 -8.76 9.90 5.56
CA SER A 26 -7.49 9.67 6.26
C SER A 26 -7.59 8.41 7.08
N GLY A 27 -6.59 7.56 7.02
CA GLY A 27 -6.60 6.29 7.73
C GLY A 27 -5.25 5.62 7.83
N TRP A 28 -5.19 4.71 8.79
CA TRP A 28 -4.13 3.72 8.94
C TRP A 28 -4.75 2.34 8.74
N PHE A 29 -4.01 1.42 8.13
CA PHE A 29 -4.51 0.05 7.97
C PHE A 29 -3.43 -1.00 8.21
N GLN A 30 -3.89 -2.17 8.57
CA GLN A 30 -3.09 -3.38 8.67
C GLN A 30 -3.67 -4.45 7.75
N VAL A 31 -2.81 -5.26 7.18
CA VAL A 31 -3.16 -6.33 6.25
C VAL A 31 -2.40 -7.60 6.57
N ILE A 32 -3.10 -8.73 6.51
CA ILE A 32 -2.53 -10.07 6.55
C ILE A 32 -3.18 -10.95 5.48
N GLY A 33 -2.49 -11.99 5.06
CA GLY A 33 -2.95 -12.98 4.09
C GLY A 33 -1.88 -13.30 3.06
N ALA A 34 -2.25 -13.53 1.80
CA ALA A 34 -1.29 -13.91 0.78
C ALA A 34 -1.53 -13.19 -0.56
N LEU A 35 -0.43 -12.90 -1.26
CA LEU A 35 -0.42 -12.43 -2.65
C LEU A 35 0.30 -13.46 -3.53
N ASP A 36 -0.05 -13.53 -4.80
CA ASP A 36 0.70 -14.29 -5.80
C ASP A 36 1.36 -13.39 -6.86
N LYS A 37 1.13 -12.09 -6.77
CA LYS A 37 1.77 -11.08 -7.60
C LYS A 37 1.89 -9.76 -6.85
N ALA A 38 3.05 -9.12 -6.92
CA ALA A 38 3.25 -7.78 -6.38
C ALA A 38 4.44 -7.07 -7.02
N GLY A 39 4.30 -5.78 -7.30
CA GLY A 39 5.42 -4.90 -7.64
C GLY A 39 5.88 -4.14 -6.38
N VAL A 40 7.11 -4.38 -5.97
CA VAL A 40 7.68 -3.91 -4.71
C VAL A 40 8.90 -3.04 -4.95
N VAL A 41 8.94 -1.87 -4.32
CA VAL A 41 10.15 -1.06 -4.24
C VAL A 41 10.89 -1.41 -2.96
N THR A 42 12.10 -1.95 -3.11
CA THR A 42 12.92 -2.44 -1.99
C THR A 42 13.89 -1.38 -1.45
N GLY A 43 13.77 -0.17 -1.93
CA GLY A 43 14.56 1.00 -1.52
C GLY A 43 15.08 1.77 -2.72
N PRO A 44 15.77 2.89 -2.50
CA PRO A 44 16.48 3.60 -3.56
C PRO A 44 17.77 2.87 -3.89
N LYS A 45 18.23 2.98 -5.14
CA LYS A 45 19.53 2.45 -5.57
C LYS A 45 20.68 3.24 -4.92
N HIS A 46 20.48 4.56 -4.75
CA HIS A 46 21.42 5.48 -4.14
C HIS A 46 20.71 6.40 -3.15
N PRO A 47 21.39 6.97 -2.14
CA PRO A 47 20.80 7.91 -1.19
C PRO A 47 20.66 9.30 -1.80
N VAL A 48 19.87 9.43 -2.84
CA VAL A 48 19.60 10.67 -3.58
C VAL A 48 18.14 11.09 -3.50
N VAL A 49 17.86 12.36 -3.74
CA VAL A 49 16.51 12.92 -3.81
C VAL A 49 16.38 13.71 -5.12
N PRO A 50 15.41 13.41 -5.96
CA PRO A 50 14.42 12.34 -5.87
C PRO A 50 15.05 10.94 -5.92
N PRO A 51 14.42 9.93 -5.25
CA PRO A 51 14.97 8.58 -5.20
C PRO A 51 14.92 7.88 -6.56
N ASP A 52 15.90 7.02 -6.81
CA ASP A 52 15.92 6.07 -7.92
C ASP A 52 15.50 4.67 -7.42
N PRO A 53 14.24 4.26 -7.59
CA PRO A 53 13.70 3.07 -6.94
C PRO A 53 14.28 1.77 -7.53
N VAL A 54 14.59 0.82 -6.65
CA VAL A 54 14.88 -0.57 -7.03
C VAL A 54 13.58 -1.36 -6.97
N TRP A 55 13.13 -1.83 -8.13
CA TRP A 55 11.93 -2.64 -8.25
C TRP A 55 12.25 -4.13 -8.16
N LYS A 56 11.39 -4.85 -7.44
CA LYS A 56 11.31 -6.31 -7.45
C LYS A 56 9.89 -6.74 -7.79
N GLU A 57 9.77 -7.67 -8.72
CA GLU A 57 8.49 -8.29 -9.04
C GLU A 57 8.38 -9.60 -8.27
N VAL A 58 7.29 -9.75 -7.53
CA VAL A 58 6.87 -11.02 -6.93
C VAL A 58 5.95 -11.71 -7.92
N ASP A 59 6.31 -12.93 -8.31
CA ASP A 59 5.53 -13.79 -9.20
C ASP A 59 5.54 -15.21 -8.63
N GLY A 60 4.66 -15.44 -7.68
CA GLY A 60 4.55 -16.65 -6.88
C GLY A 60 3.89 -16.36 -5.53
N VAL A 61 3.39 -17.39 -4.87
CA VAL A 61 2.65 -17.23 -3.62
C VAL A 61 3.56 -16.80 -2.48
N CYS A 62 3.21 -15.67 -1.86
CA CYS A 62 3.88 -15.14 -0.68
C CYS A 62 2.89 -14.83 0.42
N GLU A 63 3.24 -15.13 1.66
CA GLU A 63 2.54 -14.62 2.83
C GLU A 63 2.80 -13.12 2.97
N LEU A 64 1.76 -12.36 3.30
CA LEU A 64 1.85 -10.92 3.51
C LEU A 64 1.53 -10.53 4.94
N ILE A 65 2.44 -9.78 5.56
CA ILE A 65 2.16 -8.93 6.71
C ILE A 65 2.51 -7.51 6.31
N GLY A 66 1.56 -6.58 6.42
CA GLY A 66 1.79 -5.20 6.03
C GLY A 66 1.00 -4.19 6.84
N CYS A 67 1.44 -2.97 6.76
CA CYS A 67 0.72 -1.82 7.28
C CYS A 67 0.94 -0.61 6.38
N GLY A 68 -0.02 0.29 6.40
CA GLY A 68 0.04 1.47 5.56
C GLY A 68 -0.88 2.58 6.01
N SER A 69 -0.76 3.68 5.31
CA SER A 69 -1.61 4.85 5.50
C SER A 69 -2.28 5.24 4.19
N VAL A 70 -3.44 5.85 4.32
CA VAL A 70 -4.16 6.47 3.22
C VAL A 70 -4.48 7.91 3.55
N HIS A 71 -4.23 8.79 2.62
CA HIS A 71 -4.64 10.20 2.67
C HIS A 71 -5.00 10.65 1.25
N MET A 72 -5.83 11.67 1.15
CA MET A 72 -6.31 12.15 -0.15
C MET A 72 -5.29 13.05 -0.85
N ASP A 73 -5.31 12.99 -2.17
CA ASP A 73 -4.78 14.00 -3.08
C ASP A 73 -5.97 14.48 -3.94
N GLY A 74 -6.59 15.61 -3.56
CA GLY A 74 -7.89 15.97 -4.09
C GLY A 74 -8.94 14.90 -3.78
N GLU A 75 -9.49 14.29 -4.81
CA GLU A 75 -10.48 13.21 -4.70
C GLU A 75 -9.88 11.80 -4.79
N GLU A 76 -8.57 11.68 -4.97
CA GLU A 76 -7.90 10.39 -5.14
C GLU A 76 -7.27 9.89 -3.83
N PRO A 77 -7.62 8.68 -3.33
CA PRO A 77 -6.91 8.06 -2.23
C PRO A 77 -5.48 7.66 -2.63
N LYS A 78 -4.49 8.18 -1.92
CA LYS A 78 -3.09 7.80 -2.04
C LYS A 78 -2.72 6.84 -0.92
N ILE A 79 -2.49 5.59 -1.29
CA ILE A 79 -2.10 4.51 -0.39
C ILE A 79 -0.59 4.45 -0.31
N HIS A 80 -0.05 4.37 0.91
CA HIS A 80 1.35 4.09 1.17
C HIS A 80 1.43 2.83 2.03
N LEU A 81 1.89 1.73 1.43
CA LEU A 81 1.92 0.40 2.02
C LEU A 81 3.33 -0.15 2.05
N HIS A 82 3.80 -0.50 3.24
CA HIS A 82 4.97 -1.34 3.42
C HIS A 82 4.55 -2.74 3.87
N GLY A 83 5.19 -3.76 3.33
CA GLY A 83 4.90 -5.13 3.66
C GLY A 83 6.13 -6.03 3.64
N ALA A 84 6.05 -7.10 4.42
CA ALA A 84 6.94 -8.23 4.37
C ALA A 84 6.25 -9.37 3.61
N LEU A 85 6.86 -9.81 2.53
CA LEU A 85 6.38 -10.86 1.65
C LEU A 85 7.28 -12.09 1.86
N GLY A 86 6.73 -13.11 2.52
CA GLY A 86 7.45 -14.31 2.92
C GLY A 86 7.16 -15.51 2.01
N GLU A 87 8.20 -16.17 1.54
CA GLU A 87 8.12 -17.41 0.76
C GLU A 87 9.13 -18.43 1.31
N HIS A 88 8.63 -19.53 1.86
CA HIS A 88 9.45 -20.65 2.35
C HIS A 88 10.62 -20.24 3.28
N GLY A 89 10.38 -19.26 4.15
CA GLY A 89 11.39 -18.77 5.10
C GLY A 89 12.25 -17.61 4.60
N GLU A 90 12.20 -17.28 3.32
CA GLU A 90 12.81 -16.08 2.76
C GLU A 90 11.82 -14.92 2.82
N THR A 91 12.30 -13.70 3.02
CA THR A 91 11.43 -12.53 3.14
C THR A 91 11.93 -11.38 2.29
N LEU A 92 11.04 -10.83 1.46
CA LEU A 92 11.22 -9.58 0.77
C LEU A 92 10.41 -8.50 1.47
N THR A 93 11.05 -7.42 1.91
CA THR A 93 10.38 -6.28 2.55
C THR A 93 10.53 -5.03 1.71
N GLY A 94 9.44 -4.28 1.54
CA GLY A 94 9.47 -3.02 0.79
C GLY A 94 8.12 -2.34 0.67
N CYS A 95 8.09 -1.33 -0.17
CA CYS A 95 6.88 -0.59 -0.52
C CYS A 95 6.14 -1.30 -1.65
N ILE A 96 4.95 -1.82 -1.37
CA ILE A 96 4.10 -2.48 -2.37
C ILE A 96 3.35 -1.37 -3.13
N ARG A 97 3.54 -1.29 -4.46
CA ARG A 97 3.05 -0.16 -5.27
C ARG A 97 2.15 -0.54 -6.42
N ARG A 98 2.18 -1.81 -6.88
CA ARG A 98 1.39 -2.26 -8.03
C ARG A 98 1.22 -3.77 -8.07
N ASP A 99 0.34 -4.25 -8.95
CA ASP A 99 0.15 -5.67 -9.29
C ASP A 99 -0.13 -6.56 -8.07
N SER A 100 -0.86 -6.05 -7.09
CA SER A 100 -1.11 -6.71 -5.80
C SER A 100 -2.24 -7.72 -5.88
N ARG A 101 -2.02 -8.84 -6.63
CA ARG A 101 -3.05 -9.87 -6.81
C ARG A 101 -3.13 -10.78 -5.59
N VAL A 102 -4.35 -10.92 -5.07
CA VAL A 102 -4.65 -11.75 -3.91
C VAL A 102 -4.59 -13.24 -4.24
N TYR A 103 -3.88 -14.01 -3.40
CA TYR A 103 -3.97 -15.46 -3.35
C TYR A 103 -4.77 -15.90 -2.14
N LEU A 104 -5.78 -16.75 -2.33
CA LEU A 104 -6.77 -17.16 -1.33
C LEU A 104 -7.55 -15.99 -0.76
N LEU A 105 -6.98 -15.26 0.17
CA LEU A 105 -7.62 -14.09 0.78
C LEU A 105 -6.61 -13.10 1.38
N LEU A 106 -7.05 -11.85 1.53
CA LEU A 106 -6.46 -10.86 2.44
C LEU A 106 -7.51 -10.39 3.43
N GLU A 107 -7.08 -10.19 4.66
CA GLU A 107 -7.85 -9.50 5.71
C GLU A 107 -7.22 -8.14 5.98
N VAL A 108 -8.04 -7.10 5.93
CA VAL A 108 -7.60 -5.72 6.11
C VAL A 108 -8.46 -5.04 7.17
N VAL A 109 -7.80 -4.39 8.14
CA VAL A 109 -8.47 -3.52 9.10
C VAL A 109 -8.04 -2.09 8.86
N VAL A 110 -9.00 -1.21 8.57
CA VAL A 110 -8.77 0.21 8.37
C VAL A 110 -9.29 0.99 9.58
N PHE A 111 -8.40 1.76 10.19
CA PHE A 111 -8.70 2.72 11.26
C PHE A 111 -8.82 4.12 10.63
N GLU A 112 -10.01 4.68 10.62
CA GLU A 112 -10.22 6.05 10.16
C GLU A 112 -9.67 7.04 11.18
N LEU A 113 -8.93 8.04 10.69
CA LEU A 113 -8.37 9.13 11.49
C LEU A 113 -9.27 10.36 11.35
N LEU A 114 -10.05 10.66 12.39
CA LEU A 114 -10.98 11.77 12.42
C LEU A 114 -10.35 13.03 13.00
N GLY A 115 -10.84 14.20 12.57
CA GLY A 115 -10.40 15.51 13.09
C GLY A 115 -8.99 15.91 12.67
N MET A 116 -8.46 15.27 11.64
CA MET A 116 -7.12 15.56 11.10
C MET A 116 -7.26 16.17 9.71
N ASN A 117 -6.51 17.23 9.46
CA ASN A 117 -6.43 17.86 8.14
C ASN A 117 -5.08 17.47 7.50
N ILE A 118 -5.07 16.33 6.82
CA ILE A 118 -3.88 15.72 6.23
C ILE A 118 -4.14 15.41 4.76
N ALA A 119 -3.18 15.72 3.91
CA ALA A 119 -3.21 15.36 2.49
C ALA A 119 -1.90 14.68 2.05
N ARG A 120 -1.90 14.09 0.87
CA ARG A 120 -0.73 13.41 0.30
C ARG A 120 -0.53 13.79 -1.17
N PRO A 121 -0.31 15.09 -1.47
CA PRO A 121 -0.06 15.52 -2.83
C PRO A 121 1.30 15.04 -3.36
N TRP A 122 1.43 15.05 -4.67
CA TRP A 122 2.72 14.86 -5.31
C TRP A 122 3.68 16.01 -4.99
N ASP A 123 4.90 15.68 -4.61
CA ASP A 123 6.00 16.63 -4.36
C ASP A 123 7.08 16.40 -5.43
N GLU A 124 7.17 17.32 -6.39
CA GLU A 124 8.13 17.24 -7.51
C GLU A 124 9.59 17.22 -7.04
N ALA A 125 9.92 18.00 -6.02
CA ALA A 125 11.28 18.08 -5.50
C ALA A 125 11.70 16.79 -4.80
N ALA A 126 10.76 16.15 -4.10
CA ALA A 126 10.99 14.87 -3.42
C ALA A 126 10.79 13.65 -4.32
N GLY A 127 10.06 13.78 -5.44
CA GLY A 127 9.72 12.68 -6.35
C GLY A 127 8.81 11.63 -5.73
N ILE A 128 7.98 12.00 -4.76
CA ILE A 128 7.05 11.12 -4.04
C ILE A 128 5.75 11.88 -3.70
N SER A 129 4.68 11.13 -3.45
CA SER A 129 3.49 11.70 -2.80
C SER A 129 3.75 11.84 -1.31
N ARG A 130 3.89 13.07 -0.85
CA ARG A 130 4.37 13.40 0.49
C ARG A 130 3.22 13.76 1.42
N LEU A 131 3.26 13.22 2.65
CA LEU A 131 2.32 13.59 3.69
C LEU A 131 2.52 15.05 4.09
N ILE A 132 1.42 15.83 4.10
CA ILE A 132 1.42 17.20 4.59
C ILE A 132 0.27 17.42 5.59
N PHE A 133 0.51 18.25 6.59
CA PHE A 133 -0.48 18.73 7.56
C PHE A 133 -0.96 20.10 7.08
N GLN A 134 -2.28 20.29 7.06
CA GLN A 134 -2.94 21.51 6.59
C GLN A 134 -3.55 22.31 7.76
#